data_3b1d2d550f2a8fa50d5ce195f97f95a5
#
_entry.id   3b1d2d550f2a8fa50d5ce195f97f95a5
#
_cell.length_a   1.000
_cell.length_b   1.000
_cell.length_c   1.000
_cell.angle_alpha   90.00
_cell.angle_beta   90.00
_cell.angle_gamma   90.00
#
_symmetry.space_group_name_H-M   'P 1'
#
loop_
_entity.id
_entity.type
_entity.pdbx_description
1 polymer ?
#
loop_
_entity_poly.entity_id
_entity_poly.type
_entity_poly.pdbx_seq_one_letter_code
_entity_poly.pdbx_strand_id
1 'polypeptide(L)'
;MVRPKAAVAKGPSLAAANRSKNQRLSSADRSAYFARREAAKVLRSVLQGDARRRALGSIKTLVYNPSVRNKKATFALVCQTLKHLPIIKDVLEAANILNSKWKRQLELVYIIIYDILFGKEISLAGDAEKYLTLRKEAIQSALARILVRRKAKRIEDLVALYQTPDVSKPRYVRVNTLKMDVDSAVLELGKQFTVQKDDMVPDLLILPPGCDLHAHSLVTNGSVFLQGKASSMVAAALAPKPGWKVLDACSAPGNKTVHLAALMKGKGKIIACELNKERVKRLEETIRLSGAANIEVLYGDFLKLDPKDPSYSEHSLNFCTCYISLFLTSKELQVRAILLDPSCSGSGTAANRLDHLLPSHTAGHGADFNGSERLNKLAAFQKKALEHALSFPAVERVVYSTCSIDQIENEDVVQSLLPVAISYGFQLATPFPKWHRRGLPVFDGSEHLLRTNIVKDKVGFFIALFVRKDMVNDCKKLTIERHT
;
A
#
# COMPACT_ATOMS: atom_id res chain seq x y z
N MET A 1 -74.53 26.56 -64.88
CA MET A 1 -74.53 25.68 -63.70
C MET A 1 -73.23 24.79 -63.79
N VAL A 2 -72.24 25.15 -63.04
CA VAL A 2 -70.99 24.43 -62.95
C VAL A 2 -70.82 23.87 -61.58
N ARG A 3 -70.73 22.54 -61.43
CA ARG A 3 -70.54 21.86 -60.13
C ARG A 3 -69.07 21.95 -59.75
N PRO A 4 -68.68 22.20 -58.46
CA PRO A 4 -67.33 22.21 -58.02
C PRO A 4 -66.82 20.73 -57.77
N LYS A 5 -65.58 20.42 -58.20
CA LYS A 5 -64.89 19.17 -57.93
C LYS A 5 -64.44 19.13 -56.49
N ALA A 6 -64.71 18.02 -55.79
CA ALA A 6 -64.25 17.73 -54.45
C ALA A 6 -62.75 17.49 -54.44
N ALA A 7 -62.02 18.14 -53.58
CA ALA A 7 -60.58 17.91 -53.31
C ALA A 7 -60.39 16.68 -52.42
N VAL A 8 -59.62 15.68 -52.91
CA VAL A 8 -59.19 14.49 -52.16
C VAL A 8 -58.04 14.88 -51.28
N ALA A 9 -58.25 14.86 -49.95
CA ALA A 9 -57.21 15.04 -48.97
C ALA A 9 -56.23 13.87 -48.99
N LYS A 10 -54.97 14.14 -49.33
CA LYS A 10 -53.88 13.17 -49.19
C LYS A 10 -53.58 12.97 -47.72
N GLY A 11 -53.78 11.76 -47.21
CA GLY A 11 -53.38 11.36 -45.84
C GLY A 11 -51.84 11.44 -45.65
N PRO A 12 -51.38 11.63 -44.39
CA PRO A 12 -49.95 11.78 -44.14
C PRO A 12 -49.18 10.52 -44.44
N SER A 13 -48.10 10.67 -45.20
CA SER A 13 -47.21 9.58 -45.64
C SER A 13 -46.50 8.95 -44.40
N LEU A 14 -46.52 7.64 -44.33
CA LEU A 14 -45.84 6.78 -43.35
C LEU A 14 -44.30 6.90 -43.32
N ALA A 15 -43.72 7.83 -44.06
CA ALA A 15 -42.27 8.05 -44.15
C ALA A 15 -41.67 8.99 -43.10
N ALA A 16 -42.49 9.57 -42.20
CA ALA A 16 -42.03 10.54 -41.19
C ALA A 16 -41.77 9.93 -39.78
N ALA A 17 -42.01 8.64 -39.58
CA ALA A 17 -41.94 8.01 -38.25
C ALA A 17 -40.58 7.41 -37.86
N ASN A 18 -39.55 7.48 -38.73
CA ASN A 18 -38.27 6.82 -38.46
C ASN A 18 -37.07 7.75 -38.43
N ARG A 19 -37.21 8.99 -38.03
CA ARG A 19 -36.10 9.80 -37.53
C ARG A 19 -35.96 9.56 -36.03
N SER A 20 -35.31 8.43 -35.65
CA SER A 20 -34.79 8.24 -34.28
C SER A 20 -33.90 9.44 -33.94
N LYS A 21 -34.38 10.28 -33.01
CA LYS A 21 -33.62 11.37 -32.42
C LYS A 21 -32.28 10.79 -31.95
N ASN A 22 -31.17 11.11 -32.63
CA ASN A 22 -29.82 10.96 -32.12
C ASN A 22 -29.75 11.89 -30.88
N GLN A 23 -30.24 11.42 -29.74
CA GLN A 23 -30.05 12.11 -28.46
C GLN A 23 -28.55 12.13 -28.20
N ARG A 24 -27.96 13.32 -28.31
CA ARG A 24 -26.55 13.54 -27.91
C ARG A 24 -26.44 13.12 -26.43
N LEU A 25 -25.62 12.10 -26.16
CA LEU A 25 -25.33 11.65 -24.80
C LEU A 25 -24.90 12.84 -23.94
N SER A 26 -25.41 12.91 -22.72
CA SER A 26 -24.95 13.91 -21.73
C SER A 26 -23.44 13.78 -21.49
N SER A 27 -22.81 14.82 -20.98
CA SER A 27 -21.40 14.78 -20.59
C SER A 27 -21.15 13.69 -19.54
N ALA A 28 -22.07 13.50 -18.61
CA ALA A 28 -22.03 12.48 -17.57
C ALA A 28 -22.13 11.07 -18.18
N ASP A 29 -23.02 10.82 -19.11
CA ASP A 29 -23.18 9.53 -19.79
C ASP A 29 -21.95 9.15 -20.61
N ARG A 30 -21.36 10.13 -21.30
CA ARG A 30 -20.11 9.93 -22.03
C ARG A 30 -18.96 9.58 -21.07
N SER A 31 -18.85 10.28 -19.95
CA SER A 31 -17.85 10.00 -18.92
C SER A 31 -18.01 8.60 -18.35
N ALA A 32 -19.23 8.18 -18.02
CA ALA A 32 -19.55 6.85 -17.52
C ALA A 32 -19.24 5.75 -18.56
N TYR A 33 -19.59 5.99 -19.81
CA TYR A 33 -19.29 5.08 -20.94
C TYR A 33 -17.78 4.81 -21.07
N PHE A 34 -16.96 5.87 -21.03
CA PHE A 34 -15.49 5.71 -21.12
C PHE A 34 -14.92 5.07 -19.86
N ALA A 35 -15.41 5.44 -18.67
CA ALA A 35 -14.96 4.85 -17.42
C ALA A 35 -15.18 3.33 -17.37
N ARG A 36 -16.29 2.79 -17.89
CA ARG A 36 -16.53 1.34 -17.99
C ARG A 36 -15.49 0.64 -18.87
N ARG A 37 -15.12 1.25 -19.99
CA ARG A 37 -14.13 0.67 -20.91
C ARG A 37 -12.71 0.74 -20.36
N GLU A 38 -12.37 1.82 -19.70
CA GLU A 38 -11.12 1.94 -18.96
C GLU A 38 -11.07 0.91 -17.82
N ALA A 39 -12.16 0.77 -17.05
CA ALA A 39 -12.27 -0.22 -15.99
C ALA A 39 -12.16 -1.65 -16.51
N ALA A 40 -12.78 -1.97 -17.67
CA ALA A 40 -12.65 -3.29 -18.29
C ALA A 40 -11.22 -3.62 -18.70
N LYS A 41 -10.46 -2.65 -19.23
CA LYS A 41 -9.03 -2.82 -19.57
C LYS A 41 -8.20 -3.09 -18.33
N VAL A 42 -8.40 -2.29 -17.26
CA VAL A 42 -7.69 -2.48 -16.00
C VAL A 42 -8.06 -3.82 -15.37
N LEU A 43 -9.35 -4.15 -15.33
CA LEU A 43 -9.84 -5.43 -14.78
C LEU A 43 -9.23 -6.63 -15.52
N ARG A 44 -9.13 -6.57 -16.85
CA ARG A 44 -8.46 -7.60 -17.64
C ARG A 44 -7.00 -7.79 -17.23
N SER A 45 -6.25 -6.70 -17.13
CA SER A 45 -4.84 -6.75 -16.69
C SER A 45 -4.71 -7.34 -15.29
N VAL A 46 -5.61 -6.96 -14.37
CA VAL A 46 -5.65 -7.47 -12.99
C VAL A 46 -5.93 -8.97 -12.97
N LEU A 47 -6.98 -9.43 -13.65
CA LEU A 47 -7.38 -10.85 -13.67
C LEU A 47 -6.35 -11.73 -14.40
N GLN A 48 -5.74 -11.23 -15.48
CA GLN A 48 -4.66 -11.95 -16.17
C GLN A 48 -3.39 -12.03 -15.31
N GLY A 49 -3.07 -10.95 -14.58
CA GLY A 49 -1.97 -10.94 -13.62
C GLY A 49 -2.19 -11.95 -12.50
N ASP A 50 -3.39 -11.96 -11.93
CA ASP A 50 -3.80 -12.88 -10.88
C ASP A 50 -3.73 -14.34 -11.36
N ALA A 51 -4.29 -14.65 -12.52
CA ALA A 51 -4.28 -16.00 -13.09
C ALA A 51 -2.86 -16.51 -13.41
N ARG A 52 -1.95 -15.60 -13.84
CA ARG A 52 -0.54 -15.92 -14.12
C ARG A 52 0.35 -15.82 -12.88
N ARG A 53 -0.21 -15.41 -11.72
CA ARG A 53 0.52 -15.14 -10.48
C ARG A 53 1.71 -14.17 -10.67
N ARG A 54 1.59 -13.28 -11.64
CA ARG A 54 2.55 -12.22 -11.92
C ARG A 54 1.96 -10.90 -11.44
N ALA A 55 2.64 -10.22 -10.54
CA ALA A 55 2.27 -8.88 -10.13
C ALA A 55 2.50 -7.90 -11.30
N LEU A 56 1.48 -7.67 -12.12
CA LEU A 56 1.50 -6.66 -13.19
C LEU A 56 1.40 -5.21 -12.64
N GLY A 57 1.40 -5.05 -11.35
CA GLY A 57 1.21 -3.80 -10.63
C GLY A 57 -0.02 -3.86 -9.71
N SER A 58 -0.10 -2.99 -8.73
CA SER A 58 -1.30 -2.87 -7.90
C SER A 58 -2.46 -2.30 -8.72
N ILE A 59 -3.71 -2.59 -8.32
CA ILE A 59 -4.91 -1.99 -8.93
C ILE A 59 -4.77 -0.46 -9.02
N LYS A 60 -4.24 0.17 -7.96
CA LYS A 60 -3.97 1.62 -7.95
C LYS A 60 -2.99 2.03 -9.05
N THR A 61 -1.87 1.34 -9.20
CA THR A 61 -0.86 1.67 -10.22
C THR A 61 -1.44 1.60 -11.63
N LEU A 62 -2.27 0.61 -11.92
CA LEU A 62 -2.91 0.44 -13.23
C LEU A 62 -3.94 1.54 -13.49
N VAL A 63 -4.75 1.90 -12.50
CA VAL A 63 -5.80 2.95 -12.63
C VAL A 63 -5.19 4.35 -12.71
N TYR A 64 -4.14 4.62 -11.94
CA TYR A 64 -3.50 5.95 -11.94
C TYR A 64 -2.49 6.16 -13.07
N ASN A 65 -2.39 5.21 -13.99
CA ASN A 65 -1.63 5.38 -15.24
C ASN A 65 -2.14 6.61 -16.02
N PRO A 66 -1.26 7.41 -16.66
CA PRO A 66 -1.65 8.56 -17.48
C PRO A 66 -2.67 8.26 -18.58
N SER A 67 -2.71 7.02 -19.09
CA SER A 67 -3.67 6.58 -20.12
C SER A 67 -5.12 6.48 -19.63
N VAL A 68 -5.36 6.45 -18.32
CA VAL A 68 -6.69 6.42 -17.72
C VAL A 68 -7.15 7.86 -17.45
N ARG A 69 -8.24 8.28 -18.08
CA ARG A 69 -8.77 9.65 -17.97
C ARG A 69 -9.60 9.84 -16.71
N ASN A 70 -10.55 8.93 -16.47
CA ASN A 70 -11.49 9.03 -15.34
C ASN A 70 -11.05 8.13 -14.17
N LYS A 71 -9.95 8.49 -13.51
CA LYS A 71 -9.29 7.67 -12.49
C LYS A 71 -10.20 7.25 -11.34
N LYS A 72 -10.99 8.20 -10.77
CA LYS A 72 -11.87 7.93 -9.61
C LYS A 72 -12.98 6.94 -9.96
N ALA A 73 -13.70 7.17 -11.06
CA ALA A 73 -14.76 6.27 -11.50
C ALA A 73 -14.25 4.90 -11.94
N THR A 74 -13.14 4.87 -12.69
CA THR A 74 -12.46 3.62 -13.08
C THR A 74 -12.03 2.81 -11.88
N PHE A 75 -11.44 3.45 -10.87
CA PHE A 75 -11.02 2.79 -9.64
C PHE A 75 -12.22 2.18 -8.88
N ALA A 76 -13.28 2.97 -8.70
CA ALA A 76 -14.48 2.50 -8.03
C ALA A 76 -15.11 1.30 -8.76
N LEU A 77 -15.26 1.38 -10.09
CA LEU A 77 -15.82 0.30 -10.92
C LEU A 77 -14.98 -0.99 -10.81
N VAL A 78 -13.65 -0.90 -10.91
CA VAL A 78 -12.77 -2.07 -10.81
C VAL A 78 -12.88 -2.73 -9.44
N CYS A 79 -12.78 -1.94 -8.36
CA CYS A 79 -12.83 -2.46 -7.00
C CYS A 79 -14.19 -3.08 -6.67
N GLN A 80 -15.27 -2.41 -7.04
CA GLN A 80 -16.63 -2.89 -6.77
C GLN A 80 -16.95 -4.13 -7.62
N THR A 81 -16.54 -4.14 -8.89
CA THR A 81 -16.71 -5.33 -9.73
C THR A 81 -15.94 -6.54 -9.17
N LEU A 82 -14.69 -6.37 -8.76
CA LEU A 82 -13.92 -7.43 -8.11
C LEU A 82 -14.59 -7.91 -6.83
N LYS A 83 -15.07 -6.99 -6.01
CA LYS A 83 -15.80 -7.30 -4.78
C LYS A 83 -17.02 -8.21 -5.01
N HIS A 84 -17.74 -8.00 -6.10
CA HIS A 84 -18.94 -8.74 -6.45
C HIS A 84 -18.71 -9.82 -7.51
N LEU A 85 -17.46 -10.02 -7.94
CA LEU A 85 -17.13 -10.90 -9.08
C LEU A 85 -17.62 -12.34 -8.94
N PRO A 86 -17.54 -13.02 -7.77
CA PRO A 86 -18.11 -14.35 -7.61
C PRO A 86 -19.61 -14.37 -7.87
N ILE A 87 -20.36 -13.41 -7.32
CA ILE A 87 -21.81 -13.29 -7.51
C ILE A 87 -22.13 -13.00 -8.98
N ILE A 88 -21.39 -12.10 -9.63
CA ILE A 88 -21.58 -11.76 -11.04
C ILE A 88 -21.36 -12.98 -11.94
N LYS A 89 -20.37 -13.82 -11.65
CA LYS A 89 -20.12 -15.08 -12.39
C LYS A 89 -21.28 -16.07 -12.21
N ASP A 90 -21.73 -16.30 -10.97
CA ASP A 90 -22.88 -17.17 -10.68
C ASP A 90 -24.15 -16.68 -11.38
N VAL A 91 -24.41 -15.35 -11.39
CA VAL A 91 -25.56 -14.74 -12.08
C VAL A 91 -25.47 -14.95 -13.59
N LEU A 92 -24.31 -14.73 -14.20
CA LEU A 92 -24.14 -14.91 -15.64
C LEU A 92 -24.30 -16.37 -16.07
N GLU A 93 -23.83 -17.31 -15.28
CA GLU A 93 -24.02 -18.74 -15.48
C GLU A 93 -25.50 -19.12 -15.38
N ALA A 94 -26.17 -18.69 -14.29
CA ALA A 94 -27.59 -18.96 -14.04
C ALA A 94 -28.54 -18.30 -15.06
N ALA A 95 -28.18 -17.14 -15.59
CA ALA A 95 -28.96 -16.41 -16.58
C ALA A 95 -28.74 -16.93 -18.01
N ASN A 96 -27.60 -17.56 -18.28
CA ASN A 96 -27.18 -18.11 -19.59
C ASN A 96 -27.36 -17.16 -20.77
N ILE A 97 -27.00 -15.89 -20.61
CA ILE A 97 -27.27 -14.80 -21.58
C ILE A 97 -26.10 -14.49 -22.50
N LEU A 98 -24.94 -15.13 -22.33
CA LEU A 98 -23.75 -14.80 -23.09
C LEU A 98 -23.63 -15.56 -24.40
N ASN A 99 -23.56 -14.80 -25.50
CA ASN A 99 -23.18 -15.33 -26.81
C ASN A 99 -21.66 -15.25 -27.03
N SER A 100 -21.16 -15.79 -28.15
CA SER A 100 -19.73 -15.83 -28.49
C SER A 100 -19.07 -14.43 -28.62
N LYS A 101 -19.81 -13.38 -29.02
CA LYS A 101 -19.32 -12.00 -29.07
C LYS A 101 -18.97 -11.49 -27.68
N TRP A 102 -19.85 -11.69 -26.70
CA TRP A 102 -19.69 -11.14 -25.35
C TRP A 102 -18.78 -12.02 -24.47
N LYS A 103 -18.68 -13.31 -24.77
CA LYS A 103 -17.65 -14.17 -24.13
C LYS A 103 -16.22 -13.69 -24.37
N ARG A 104 -15.95 -12.97 -25.48
CA ARG A 104 -14.64 -12.35 -25.75
C ARG A 104 -14.40 -11.02 -25.03
N GLN A 105 -15.42 -10.45 -24.40
CA GLN A 105 -15.39 -9.17 -23.70
C GLN A 105 -15.91 -9.30 -22.26
N LEU A 106 -15.56 -10.40 -21.59
CA LEU A 106 -16.10 -10.75 -20.26
C LEU A 106 -15.88 -9.64 -19.22
N GLU A 107 -14.74 -8.99 -19.23
CA GLU A 107 -14.44 -7.96 -18.23
C GLU A 107 -15.35 -6.74 -18.41
N LEU A 108 -15.70 -6.37 -19.61
CA LEU A 108 -16.69 -5.33 -19.88
C LEU A 108 -18.09 -5.77 -19.45
N VAL A 109 -18.43 -7.03 -19.71
CA VAL A 109 -19.69 -7.63 -19.24
C VAL A 109 -19.78 -7.59 -17.72
N TYR A 110 -18.71 -7.98 -16.99
CA TYR A 110 -18.68 -7.93 -15.53
C TYR A 110 -18.93 -6.53 -14.99
N ILE A 111 -18.27 -5.52 -15.56
CA ILE A 111 -18.46 -4.11 -15.17
C ILE A 111 -19.93 -3.66 -15.39
N ILE A 112 -20.51 -3.99 -16.53
CA ILE A 112 -21.90 -3.58 -16.85
C ILE A 112 -22.91 -4.34 -15.98
N ILE A 113 -22.70 -5.64 -15.74
CA ILE A 113 -23.57 -6.42 -14.84
C ILE A 113 -23.49 -5.88 -13.41
N TYR A 114 -22.29 -5.47 -12.94
CA TYR A 114 -22.17 -4.79 -11.67
C TYR A 114 -23.07 -3.53 -11.62
N ASP A 115 -22.99 -2.68 -12.63
CA ASP A 115 -23.82 -1.46 -12.70
C ASP A 115 -25.34 -1.79 -12.75
N ILE A 116 -25.75 -2.84 -13.51
CA ILE A 116 -27.16 -3.26 -13.60
C ILE A 116 -27.70 -3.75 -12.26
N LEU A 117 -26.90 -4.49 -11.50
CA LEU A 117 -27.36 -5.14 -10.26
C LEU A 117 -27.20 -4.25 -9.04
N PHE A 118 -26.14 -3.44 -8.97
CA PHE A 118 -25.71 -2.75 -7.76
C PHE A 118 -25.45 -1.25 -7.96
N GLY A 119 -25.38 -0.80 -9.21
CA GLY A 119 -25.01 0.55 -9.58
C GLY A 119 -26.22 1.47 -9.82
N LYS A 120 -25.92 2.57 -10.52
CA LYS A 120 -26.91 3.54 -10.99
C LYS A 120 -27.46 3.13 -12.34
N GLU A 121 -28.56 3.74 -12.72
CA GLU A 121 -29.18 3.55 -14.04
C GLU A 121 -28.17 3.75 -15.18
N ILE A 122 -28.19 2.84 -16.16
CA ILE A 122 -27.22 2.79 -17.25
C ILE A 122 -27.81 3.46 -18.49
N SER A 123 -27.11 4.46 -19.02
CA SER A 123 -27.43 5.01 -20.35
C SER A 123 -27.09 4.00 -21.45
N LEU A 124 -27.93 3.86 -22.46
CA LEU A 124 -27.80 2.92 -23.57
C LEU A 124 -26.77 3.41 -24.62
N ALA A 125 -25.59 3.82 -24.15
CA ALA A 125 -24.58 4.48 -24.98
C ALA A 125 -23.82 3.54 -25.91
N GLY A 126 -23.83 2.24 -25.67
CA GLY A 126 -23.08 1.27 -26.47
C GLY A 126 -23.80 -0.07 -26.65
N ASP A 127 -23.30 -0.91 -27.57
CA ASP A 127 -23.90 -2.21 -27.87
C ASP A 127 -23.94 -3.15 -26.68
N ALA A 128 -22.92 -3.13 -25.83
CA ALA A 128 -22.86 -3.98 -24.64
C ALA A 128 -23.90 -3.55 -23.60
N GLU A 129 -24.04 -2.24 -23.39
CA GLU A 129 -25.05 -1.66 -22.51
C GLU A 129 -26.46 -2.01 -23.01
N LYS A 130 -26.74 -1.78 -24.30
CA LYS A 130 -28.03 -2.15 -24.91
C LYS A 130 -28.34 -3.64 -24.75
N TYR A 131 -27.36 -4.49 -25.11
CA TYR A 131 -27.52 -5.94 -25.05
C TYR A 131 -27.86 -6.46 -23.67
N LEU A 132 -27.16 -5.97 -22.64
CA LEU A 132 -27.32 -6.43 -21.26
C LEU A 132 -28.53 -5.79 -20.58
N THR A 133 -28.86 -4.52 -20.90
CA THR A 133 -30.06 -3.86 -20.37
C THR A 133 -31.34 -4.52 -20.89
N LEU A 134 -31.39 -4.95 -22.16
CA LEU A 134 -32.51 -5.75 -22.69
C LEU A 134 -32.72 -7.08 -21.95
N ARG A 135 -31.74 -7.55 -21.20
CA ARG A 135 -31.75 -8.80 -20.41
C ARG A 135 -31.78 -8.56 -18.90
N LYS A 136 -32.04 -7.32 -18.48
CA LYS A 136 -32.03 -6.89 -17.07
C LYS A 136 -32.91 -7.78 -16.21
N GLU A 137 -34.14 -8.10 -16.66
CA GLU A 137 -35.06 -8.97 -15.92
C GLU A 137 -34.51 -10.38 -15.72
N ALA A 138 -33.90 -10.98 -16.77
CA ALA A 138 -33.29 -12.29 -16.66
C ALA A 138 -32.10 -12.29 -15.67
N ILE A 139 -31.28 -11.21 -15.66
CA ILE A 139 -30.16 -11.00 -14.75
C ILE A 139 -30.66 -10.87 -13.31
N GLN A 140 -31.70 -10.05 -13.08
CA GLN A 140 -32.28 -9.84 -11.75
C GLN A 140 -32.97 -11.10 -11.22
N SER A 141 -33.70 -11.84 -12.09
CA SER A 141 -34.31 -13.13 -11.72
C SER A 141 -33.26 -14.19 -11.37
N ALA A 142 -32.12 -14.22 -12.09
CA ALA A 142 -31.00 -15.09 -11.75
C ALA A 142 -30.42 -14.77 -10.35
N LEU A 143 -30.22 -13.49 -10.04
CA LEU A 143 -29.77 -13.06 -8.71
C LEU A 143 -30.76 -13.45 -7.62
N ALA A 144 -32.07 -13.25 -7.84
CA ALA A 144 -33.09 -13.64 -6.89
C ALA A 144 -33.08 -15.15 -6.59
N ARG A 145 -32.91 -16.00 -7.63
CA ARG A 145 -32.76 -17.45 -7.46
C ARG A 145 -31.51 -17.83 -6.64
N ILE A 146 -30.39 -17.11 -6.85
CA ILE A 146 -29.17 -17.34 -6.09
C ILE A 146 -29.36 -16.96 -4.63
N LEU A 147 -29.99 -15.83 -4.32
CA LEU A 147 -30.32 -15.40 -2.96
C LEU A 147 -31.12 -16.47 -2.23
N VAL A 148 -32.19 -16.98 -2.84
CA VAL A 148 -33.01 -18.06 -2.26
C VAL A 148 -32.20 -19.33 -2.04
N ARG A 149 -31.44 -19.79 -3.04
CA ARG A 149 -30.61 -21.00 -2.96
C ARG A 149 -29.55 -20.91 -1.86
N ARG A 150 -28.97 -19.74 -1.64
CA ARG A 150 -27.96 -19.49 -0.61
C ARG A 150 -28.52 -19.09 0.75
N LYS A 151 -29.85 -19.05 0.88
CA LYS A 151 -30.58 -18.60 2.09
C LYS A 151 -30.14 -17.20 2.56
N ALA A 152 -29.74 -16.33 1.64
CA ALA A 152 -29.35 -14.96 1.91
C ALA A 152 -30.56 -14.03 1.76
N LYS A 153 -30.78 -13.17 2.75
CA LYS A 153 -31.90 -12.20 2.73
C LYS A 153 -31.58 -10.96 1.91
N ARG A 154 -30.29 -10.59 1.85
CA ARG A 154 -29.79 -9.42 1.17
C ARG A 154 -28.53 -9.76 0.38
N ILE A 155 -28.16 -8.88 -0.55
CA ILE A 155 -26.96 -9.03 -1.37
C ILE A 155 -25.69 -8.95 -0.53
N GLU A 156 -25.71 -8.11 0.52
CA GLU A 156 -24.61 -7.99 1.48
C GLU A 156 -24.29 -9.32 2.17
N ASP A 157 -25.31 -10.11 2.44
CA ASP A 157 -25.17 -11.44 3.03
C ASP A 157 -24.45 -12.39 2.05
N LEU A 158 -24.74 -12.30 0.73
CA LEU A 158 -23.99 -13.04 -0.29
C LEU A 158 -22.52 -12.57 -0.38
N VAL A 159 -22.29 -11.26 -0.35
CA VAL A 159 -20.94 -10.70 -0.39
C VAL A 159 -20.12 -11.17 0.82
N ALA A 160 -20.74 -11.22 2.01
CA ALA A 160 -20.10 -11.69 3.24
C ALA A 160 -19.69 -13.18 3.18
N LEU A 161 -20.37 -14.01 2.38
CA LEU A 161 -19.97 -15.41 2.17
C LEU A 161 -18.65 -15.57 1.41
N TYR A 162 -18.30 -14.56 0.60
CA TYR A 162 -17.09 -14.58 -0.26
C TYR A 162 -15.96 -13.71 0.26
N GLN A 163 -16.21 -12.90 1.29
CA GLN A 163 -15.22 -11.94 1.80
C GLN A 163 -15.14 -11.98 3.32
N THR A 164 -13.92 -11.84 3.84
CA THR A 164 -13.73 -11.48 5.25
C THR A 164 -14.34 -10.10 5.50
N PRO A 165 -15.06 -9.89 6.63
CA PRO A 165 -15.66 -8.60 6.96
C PRO A 165 -14.63 -7.48 6.83
N ASP A 166 -14.99 -6.40 6.14
CA ASP A 166 -14.17 -5.20 6.07
C ASP A 166 -14.19 -4.53 7.45
N VAL A 167 -13.22 -4.91 8.28
CA VAL A 167 -13.08 -4.33 9.61
C VAL A 167 -12.58 -2.91 9.43
N SER A 168 -13.43 -1.97 9.72
CA SER A 168 -13.14 -0.52 9.73
C SER A 168 -11.77 -0.25 10.39
N LYS A 169 -10.82 0.30 9.59
CA LYS A 169 -9.44 0.55 10.04
C LYS A 169 -9.29 2.00 10.46
N PRO A 170 -8.69 2.29 11.62
CA PRO A 170 -8.35 3.65 11.97
C PRO A 170 -7.39 4.26 10.93
N ARG A 171 -7.45 5.56 10.78
CA ARG A 171 -6.50 6.30 9.95
C ARG A 171 -5.34 6.74 10.83
N TYR A 172 -4.13 6.39 10.43
CA TYR A 172 -2.92 6.83 11.10
C TYR A 172 -2.27 7.98 10.36
N VAL A 173 -1.81 8.97 11.13
CA VAL A 173 -1.15 10.18 10.66
C VAL A 173 0.09 10.41 11.50
N ARG A 174 1.26 10.45 10.88
CA ARG A 174 2.51 10.77 11.57
C ARG A 174 2.81 12.27 11.41
N VAL A 175 3.05 12.92 12.53
CA VAL A 175 3.45 14.32 12.56
C VAL A 175 4.91 14.45 12.13
N ASN A 176 5.19 15.40 11.27
CA ASN A 176 6.55 15.77 10.91
C ASN A 176 7.09 16.82 11.88
N THR A 177 7.79 16.34 12.91
CA THR A 177 8.30 17.18 14.00
C THR A 177 9.41 18.15 13.56
N LEU A 178 9.85 18.11 12.30
CA LEU A 178 10.70 19.15 11.70
C LEU A 178 9.91 20.40 11.34
N LYS A 179 8.59 20.32 11.17
CA LYS A 179 7.73 21.42 10.72
C LYS A 179 6.68 21.85 11.73
N MET A 180 6.23 20.94 12.59
CA MET A 180 5.11 21.16 13.49
C MET A 180 5.26 20.27 14.70
N ASP A 181 4.94 20.75 15.88
CA ASP A 181 4.83 19.94 17.08
C ASP A 181 3.53 19.11 17.09
N VAL A 182 3.51 18.08 17.93
CA VAL A 182 2.39 17.12 17.97
C VAL A 182 1.10 17.76 18.48
N ASP A 183 1.20 18.68 19.46
CA ASP A 183 0.01 19.31 20.05
C ASP A 183 -0.66 20.27 19.07
N SER A 184 0.12 21.05 18.34
CA SER A 184 -0.39 21.88 17.23
C SER A 184 -1.07 21.05 16.14
N ALA A 185 -0.51 19.86 15.81
CA ALA A 185 -1.15 18.96 14.85
C ALA A 185 -2.47 18.39 15.37
N VAL A 186 -2.55 18.04 16.67
CA VAL A 186 -3.78 17.59 17.32
C VAL A 186 -4.85 18.67 17.27
N LEU A 187 -4.50 19.92 17.60
CA LEU A 187 -5.44 21.06 17.58
C LEU A 187 -5.97 21.31 16.16
N GLU A 188 -5.11 21.31 15.14
CA GLU A 188 -5.52 21.59 13.77
C GLU A 188 -6.41 20.48 13.20
N LEU A 189 -6.00 19.20 13.34
CA LEU A 189 -6.81 18.07 12.90
C LEU A 189 -8.08 17.92 13.73
N GLY A 190 -8.03 18.30 15.02
CA GLY A 190 -9.16 18.28 15.96
C GLY A 190 -10.34 19.17 15.55
N LYS A 191 -10.10 20.17 14.68
CA LYS A 191 -11.19 21.00 14.14
C LYS A 191 -12.17 20.23 13.25
N GLN A 192 -11.74 19.09 12.68
CA GLN A 192 -12.51 18.30 11.73
C GLN A 192 -12.73 16.85 12.17
N PHE A 193 -11.84 16.30 13.00
CA PHE A 193 -11.82 14.89 13.33
C PHE A 193 -11.57 14.68 14.83
N THR A 194 -12.05 13.55 15.38
CA THR A 194 -11.58 13.08 16.69
C THR A 194 -10.15 12.55 16.54
N VAL A 195 -9.22 13.12 17.30
CA VAL A 195 -7.78 12.77 17.24
C VAL A 195 -7.33 12.17 18.56
N GLN A 196 -6.60 11.06 18.49
CA GLN A 196 -5.96 10.42 19.64
C GLN A 196 -4.45 10.32 19.38
N LYS A 197 -3.63 10.49 20.41
CA LYS A 197 -2.19 10.21 20.33
C LYS A 197 -1.97 8.71 20.46
N ASP A 198 -1.00 8.18 19.70
CA ASP A 198 -0.59 6.78 19.88
C ASP A 198 0.26 6.63 21.16
N ASP A 199 0.07 5.52 21.86
CA ASP A 199 0.73 5.23 23.13
C ASP A 199 2.18 4.74 22.99
N MET A 200 2.60 4.32 21.80
CA MET A 200 3.92 3.72 21.54
C MET A 200 4.81 4.55 20.63
N VAL A 201 4.22 5.29 19.70
CA VAL A 201 4.94 6.15 18.76
C VAL A 201 4.52 7.60 19.01
N PRO A 202 5.35 8.40 19.67
CA PRO A 202 4.94 9.71 20.21
C PRO A 202 4.47 10.74 19.18
N ASP A 203 4.96 10.62 17.93
CA ASP A 203 4.59 11.50 16.82
C ASP A 203 3.49 10.93 15.94
N LEU A 204 2.82 9.85 16.36
CA LEU A 204 1.74 9.20 15.63
C LEU A 204 0.38 9.55 16.20
N LEU A 205 -0.54 9.93 15.32
CA LEU A 205 -1.93 10.24 15.64
C LEU A 205 -2.87 9.20 15.03
N ILE A 206 -3.96 8.94 15.73
CA ILE A 206 -5.01 8.00 15.36
C ILE A 206 -6.29 8.79 15.11
N LEU A 207 -6.87 8.62 13.92
CA LEU A 207 -8.13 9.25 13.51
C LEU A 207 -9.19 8.18 13.20
N PRO A 208 -10.48 8.55 13.20
CA PRO A 208 -11.56 7.64 12.84
C PRO A 208 -11.37 7.03 11.45
N PRO A 209 -11.93 5.83 11.23
CA PRO A 209 -11.94 5.22 9.91
C PRO A 209 -12.68 6.09 8.87
N GLY A 210 -12.22 5.99 7.61
CA GLY A 210 -12.86 6.70 6.50
C GLY A 210 -12.50 8.17 6.33
N CYS A 211 -11.72 8.79 7.25
CA CYS A 211 -11.23 10.16 7.08
C CYS A 211 -10.42 10.29 5.78
N ASP A 212 -10.84 11.17 4.88
CA ASP A 212 -10.07 11.54 3.69
C ASP A 212 -9.22 12.78 3.97
N LEU A 213 -7.92 12.55 4.10
CA LEU A 213 -6.93 13.59 4.38
C LEU A 213 -6.05 13.94 3.18
N HIS A 214 -6.28 13.33 2.00
CA HIS A 214 -5.38 13.50 0.87
C HIS A 214 -5.30 14.95 0.37
N ALA A 215 -6.37 15.73 0.51
CA ALA A 215 -6.43 17.15 0.17
C ALA A 215 -6.23 18.09 1.36
N HIS A 216 -6.03 17.56 2.58
CA HIS A 216 -5.84 18.37 3.78
C HIS A 216 -4.52 19.15 3.72
N SER A 217 -4.56 20.43 4.16
CA SER A 217 -3.40 21.34 4.09
C SER A 217 -2.16 20.77 4.76
N LEU A 218 -2.29 20.15 5.93
CA LEU A 218 -1.17 19.55 6.66
C LEU A 218 -0.52 18.37 5.92
N VAL A 219 -1.27 17.64 5.08
CA VAL A 219 -0.72 16.57 4.25
C VAL A 219 -0.03 17.15 3.02
N THR A 220 -0.67 18.11 2.36
CA THR A 220 -0.15 18.71 1.12
C THR A 220 1.08 19.57 1.34
N ASN A 221 1.24 20.16 2.53
CA ASN A 221 2.41 20.93 2.92
C ASN A 221 3.52 20.12 3.62
N GLY A 222 3.28 18.82 3.91
CA GLY A 222 4.24 17.93 4.55
C GLY A 222 4.43 18.13 6.05
N SER A 223 3.49 18.81 6.73
CA SER A 223 3.46 18.88 8.20
C SER A 223 3.05 17.54 8.82
N VAL A 224 2.27 16.74 8.08
CA VAL A 224 1.94 15.36 8.48
C VAL A 224 2.03 14.40 7.29
N PHE A 225 2.31 13.14 7.57
CA PHE A 225 2.38 12.05 6.60
C PHE A 225 1.33 10.97 6.90
N LEU A 226 0.65 10.47 5.88
CA LEU A 226 -0.24 9.31 6.01
C LEU A 226 0.62 8.05 6.10
N GLN A 227 0.90 7.60 7.32
CA GLN A 227 1.77 6.46 7.60
C GLN A 227 1.14 5.56 8.66
N GLY A 228 1.05 4.25 8.37
CA GLY A 228 0.47 3.29 9.31
C GLY A 228 1.35 3.03 10.54
N LYS A 229 0.73 2.66 11.69
CA LYS A 229 1.41 2.40 12.96
C LYS A 229 2.62 1.47 12.80
N ALA A 230 2.43 0.29 12.22
CA ALA A 230 3.51 -0.68 12.04
C ALA A 230 4.71 -0.13 11.25
N SER A 231 4.45 0.65 10.18
CA SER A 231 5.52 1.29 9.40
C SER A 231 6.23 2.41 10.19
N SER A 232 5.51 3.13 11.06
CA SER A 232 6.11 4.16 11.94
C SER A 232 6.95 3.53 13.05
N MET A 233 6.54 2.38 13.55
CA MET A 233 7.29 1.64 14.58
C MET A 233 8.69 1.24 14.09
N VAL A 234 8.94 1.06 12.79
CA VAL A 234 10.27 0.65 12.27
C VAL A 234 11.33 1.69 12.55
N ALA A 235 11.10 2.94 12.16
CA ALA A 235 12.05 4.03 12.40
C ALA A 235 12.18 4.33 13.90
N ALA A 236 11.06 4.27 14.65
CA ALA A 236 11.06 4.43 16.10
C ALA A 236 11.83 3.30 16.83
N ALA A 237 11.76 2.05 16.34
CA ALA A 237 12.55 0.93 16.87
C ALA A 237 14.04 1.12 16.66
N LEU A 238 14.46 1.67 15.51
CA LEU A 238 15.87 1.99 15.26
C LEU A 238 16.38 3.04 16.26
N ALA A 239 15.53 3.98 16.65
CA ALA A 239 15.81 5.03 17.63
C ALA A 239 17.13 5.77 17.33
N PRO A 240 17.31 6.39 16.16
CA PRO A 240 18.54 7.08 15.80
C PRO A 240 18.72 8.32 16.68
N LYS A 241 19.97 8.60 17.08
CA LYS A 241 20.27 9.79 17.87
C LYS A 241 20.57 10.99 16.94
N PRO A 242 20.22 12.22 17.36
CA PRO A 242 20.67 13.42 16.67
C PRO A 242 22.19 13.44 16.48
N GLY A 243 22.67 13.83 15.31
CA GLY A 243 24.09 13.84 14.96
C GLY A 243 24.61 12.53 14.33
N TRP A 244 23.86 11.44 14.41
CA TRP A 244 24.30 10.17 13.81
C TRP A 244 24.30 10.23 12.26
N LYS A 245 25.13 9.38 11.66
CA LYS A 245 25.02 9.03 10.24
C LYS A 245 24.21 7.72 10.16
N VAL A 246 23.09 7.76 9.44
CA VAL A 246 22.13 6.66 9.31
C VAL A 246 21.99 6.26 7.84
N LEU A 247 21.91 4.98 7.56
CA LEU A 247 21.66 4.45 6.22
C LEU A 247 20.26 3.83 6.17
N ASP A 248 19.43 4.31 5.25
CA ASP A 248 18.16 3.66 4.88
C ASP A 248 18.41 2.88 3.60
N ALA A 249 18.49 1.56 3.71
CA ALA A 249 19.00 0.66 2.67
C ALA A 249 18.01 0.42 1.50
N CYS A 250 16.69 0.61 1.74
CA CYS A 250 15.62 0.43 0.74
C CYS A 250 14.58 1.54 0.91
N SER A 251 14.99 2.77 0.65
CA SER A 251 14.36 3.97 1.22
C SER A 251 13.03 4.40 0.58
N ALA A 252 12.80 4.11 -0.72
CA ALA A 252 11.60 4.62 -1.37
C ALA A 252 10.30 3.91 -0.89
N PRO A 253 9.21 4.66 -0.74
CA PRO A 253 8.94 6.04 -1.21
C PRO A 253 9.38 7.17 -0.25
N GLY A 254 10.11 6.88 0.85
CA GLY A 254 10.70 7.88 1.73
C GLY A 254 10.02 8.10 3.08
N ASN A 255 8.88 7.47 3.36
CA ASN A 255 8.15 7.70 4.61
C ASN A 255 8.96 7.35 5.87
N LYS A 256 9.74 6.25 5.83
CA LYS A 256 10.63 5.86 6.94
C LYS A 256 11.85 6.78 6.99
N THR A 257 12.42 7.14 5.83
CA THR A 257 13.55 8.04 5.69
C THR A 257 13.29 9.41 6.33
N VAL A 258 12.14 10.05 5.99
CA VAL A 258 11.79 11.35 6.58
C VAL A 258 11.36 11.24 8.04
N HIS A 259 10.93 10.06 8.49
CA HIS A 259 10.70 9.79 9.90
C HIS A 259 12.02 9.74 10.68
N LEU A 260 13.06 9.08 10.13
CA LEU A 260 14.40 9.11 10.71
C LEU A 260 14.92 10.55 10.85
N ALA A 261 14.73 11.39 9.83
CA ALA A 261 15.14 12.80 9.89
C ALA A 261 14.43 13.57 11.01
N ALA A 262 13.12 13.32 11.20
CA ALA A 262 12.34 13.92 12.28
C ALA A 262 12.83 13.44 13.67
N LEU A 263 13.06 12.14 13.86
CA LEU A 263 13.61 11.57 15.08
C LEU A 263 15.00 12.12 15.41
N MET A 264 15.82 12.35 14.38
CA MET A 264 17.14 12.98 14.52
C MET A 264 17.09 14.50 14.66
N LYS A 265 15.89 15.10 14.69
CA LYS A 265 15.69 16.57 14.77
C LYS A 265 16.42 17.34 13.66
N GLY A 266 16.52 16.74 12.46
CA GLY A 266 17.25 17.31 11.32
C GLY A 266 18.77 17.37 11.48
N LYS A 267 19.35 16.77 12.54
CA LYS A 267 20.79 16.78 12.82
C LYS A 267 21.45 15.47 12.38
N GLY A 268 22.74 15.55 11.97
CA GLY A 268 23.47 14.41 11.43
C GLY A 268 23.18 14.21 9.94
N LYS A 269 23.37 12.99 9.43
CA LYS A 269 23.23 12.67 8.01
C LYS A 269 22.45 11.38 7.79
N ILE A 270 21.55 11.36 6.82
CA ILE A 270 20.85 10.15 6.37
C ILE A 270 21.23 9.89 4.91
N ILE A 271 21.74 8.69 4.63
CA ILE A 271 21.96 8.19 3.28
C ILE A 271 20.74 7.33 2.91
N ALA A 272 19.97 7.77 1.93
CA ALA A 272 18.76 7.09 1.47
C ALA A 272 19.05 6.34 0.17
N CYS A 273 19.29 5.02 0.25
CA CYS A 273 19.65 4.19 -0.89
C CYS A 273 18.41 3.59 -1.56
N GLU A 274 18.31 3.71 -2.89
CA GLU A 274 17.24 3.11 -3.69
C GLU A 274 17.75 2.69 -5.08
N LEU A 275 17.47 1.45 -5.45
CA LEU A 275 17.91 0.85 -6.73
C LEU A 275 17.05 1.26 -7.92
N ASN A 276 15.77 1.55 -7.71
CA ASN A 276 14.81 1.81 -8.77
C ASN A 276 14.67 3.30 -9.07
N LYS A 277 15.07 3.73 -10.28
CA LYS A 277 15.06 5.12 -10.71
C LYS A 277 13.68 5.80 -10.60
N GLU A 278 12.58 5.10 -10.91
CA GLU A 278 11.23 5.68 -10.78
C GLU A 278 10.80 5.83 -9.32
N ARG A 279 11.33 4.97 -8.43
CA ARG A 279 11.07 5.09 -7.00
C ARG A 279 11.92 6.20 -6.37
N VAL A 280 13.13 6.45 -6.89
CA VAL A 280 13.98 7.59 -6.47
C VAL A 280 13.24 8.92 -6.62
N LYS A 281 12.54 9.15 -7.73
CA LYS A 281 11.75 10.38 -7.93
C LYS A 281 10.71 10.60 -6.83
N ARG A 282 10.03 9.53 -6.39
CA ARG A 282 9.05 9.61 -5.29
C ARG A 282 9.71 9.85 -3.94
N LEU A 283 10.89 9.26 -3.73
CA LEU A 283 11.70 9.50 -2.54
C LEU A 283 12.10 10.98 -2.45
N GLU A 284 12.61 11.57 -3.54
CA GLU A 284 12.98 12.98 -3.63
C GLU A 284 11.78 13.91 -3.39
N GLU A 285 10.62 13.60 -3.97
CA GLU A 285 9.37 14.34 -3.70
C GLU A 285 8.99 14.31 -2.22
N THR A 286 9.10 13.13 -1.57
CA THR A 286 8.79 12.96 -0.15
C THR A 286 9.77 13.73 0.73
N ILE A 287 11.07 13.70 0.40
CA ILE A 287 12.11 14.45 1.10
C ILE A 287 11.86 15.95 0.97
N ARG A 288 11.65 16.44 -0.25
CA ARG A 288 11.35 17.86 -0.50
C ARG A 288 10.11 18.32 0.27
N LEU A 289 9.05 17.50 0.26
CA LEU A 289 7.82 17.79 1.01
C LEU A 289 8.07 17.84 2.52
N SER A 290 8.96 17.00 3.04
CA SER A 290 9.28 16.97 4.47
C SER A 290 10.03 18.19 4.97
N GLY A 291 10.79 18.86 4.11
CA GLY A 291 11.71 19.95 4.47
C GLY A 291 12.99 19.47 5.19
N ALA A 292 13.26 18.17 5.19
CA ALA A 292 14.49 17.63 5.77
C ALA A 292 15.70 17.97 4.88
N ALA A 293 16.70 18.66 5.46
CA ALA A 293 17.93 19.05 4.76
C ALA A 293 19.10 18.09 4.96
N ASN A 294 18.96 17.11 5.87
CA ASN A 294 20.01 16.17 6.26
C ASN A 294 19.93 14.80 5.56
N ILE A 295 19.20 14.70 4.44
CA ILE A 295 19.02 13.46 3.67
C ILE A 295 19.74 13.59 2.32
N GLU A 296 20.62 12.64 2.04
CA GLU A 296 21.27 12.46 0.74
C GLU A 296 20.70 11.22 0.06
N VAL A 297 20.23 11.36 -1.18
CA VAL A 297 19.69 10.27 -1.97
C VAL A 297 20.82 9.59 -2.75
N LEU A 298 20.97 8.30 -2.55
CA LEU A 298 21.90 7.45 -3.27
C LEU A 298 21.13 6.52 -4.24
N TYR A 299 21.22 6.82 -5.54
CA TYR A 299 20.73 5.90 -6.56
C TYR A 299 21.73 4.77 -6.76
N GLY A 300 21.44 3.59 -6.24
CA GLY A 300 22.37 2.46 -6.29
C GLY A 300 21.83 1.20 -5.61
N ASP A 301 22.63 0.15 -5.74
CA ASP A 301 22.37 -1.13 -5.09
C ASP A 301 23.04 -1.15 -3.72
N PHE A 302 22.24 -1.29 -2.67
CA PHE A 302 22.74 -1.39 -1.30
C PHE A 302 23.81 -2.48 -1.12
N LEU A 303 23.65 -3.63 -1.78
CA LEU A 303 24.60 -4.74 -1.70
C LEU A 303 25.98 -4.46 -2.33
N LYS A 304 26.10 -3.37 -3.09
CA LYS A 304 27.36 -2.95 -3.72
C LYS A 304 28.10 -1.86 -2.94
N LEU A 305 27.51 -1.37 -1.85
CA LEU A 305 28.17 -0.41 -0.98
C LEU A 305 29.27 -1.11 -0.21
N ASP A 306 30.52 -0.63 -0.30
CA ASP A 306 31.60 -1.17 0.52
C ASP A 306 31.45 -0.69 1.96
N PRO A 307 31.22 -1.56 2.96
CA PRO A 307 31.12 -1.17 4.36
C PRO A 307 32.37 -0.47 4.89
N LYS A 308 33.53 -0.65 4.26
CA LYS A 308 34.82 -0.07 4.64
C LYS A 308 35.17 1.19 3.87
N ASP A 309 34.38 1.58 2.87
CA ASP A 309 34.64 2.79 2.08
C ASP A 309 34.62 4.03 2.98
N PRO A 310 35.65 4.89 2.92
CA PRO A 310 35.72 6.14 3.68
C PRO A 310 34.52 7.08 3.46
N SER A 311 33.87 7.07 2.29
CA SER A 311 32.65 7.85 2.04
C SER A 311 31.48 7.43 2.92
N TYR A 312 31.47 6.22 3.44
CA TYR A 312 30.55 5.73 4.48
C TYR A 312 31.17 5.75 5.86
N SER A 313 32.50 5.85 5.97
CA SER A 313 33.28 5.90 7.21
C SER A 313 33.87 7.28 7.50
N GLU A 314 34.19 8.10 6.49
CA GLU A 314 34.78 9.44 6.64
C GLU A 314 34.18 10.44 5.66
N HIS A 315 34.14 11.73 6.06
CA HIS A 315 33.91 12.82 5.09
C HIS A 315 35.07 12.92 4.12
N SER A 316 34.81 12.94 2.83
CA SER A 316 35.70 13.60 1.87
C SER A 316 35.68 15.09 2.19
N LEU A 317 36.65 15.52 2.96
CA LEU A 317 36.86 16.94 3.26
C LEU A 317 37.22 17.65 1.97
N ASN A 318 36.26 18.36 1.38
CA ASN A 318 36.59 19.47 0.52
C ASN A 318 37.38 20.49 1.37
N PHE A 319 38.52 20.85 0.91
CA PHE A 319 39.66 21.54 1.55
C PHE A 319 39.36 22.88 2.27
N CYS A 320 38.13 23.25 2.57
CA CYS A 320 37.75 24.54 3.10
C CYS A 320 37.21 24.56 4.55
N THR A 321 37.20 23.40 5.27
CA THR A 321 36.65 23.35 6.63
C THR A 321 37.63 22.76 7.66
N CYS A 322 38.89 23.13 7.59
CA CYS A 322 39.95 22.62 8.47
C CYS A 322 39.78 22.93 9.98
N TYR A 323 38.85 23.75 10.39
CA TYR A 323 38.70 24.15 11.80
C TYR A 323 37.62 23.38 12.57
N ILE A 324 36.64 22.74 11.90
CA ILE A 324 35.55 21.99 12.57
C ILE A 324 35.91 20.51 12.75
N SER A 325 36.83 19.98 11.97
CA SER A 325 37.24 18.56 11.98
C SER A 325 38.01 18.14 13.24
N LEU A 326 38.55 19.07 14.03
CA LEU A 326 39.36 18.78 15.23
C LEU A 326 38.52 18.35 16.45
N PHE A 327 37.19 18.51 16.40
CA PHE A 327 36.32 18.17 17.53
C PHE A 327 35.39 16.95 17.26
N LEU A 328 35.34 16.41 16.04
CA LEU A 328 34.53 15.22 15.74
C LEU A 328 35.42 13.97 15.87
N THR A 329 34.99 13.02 16.69
CA THR A 329 35.65 11.72 16.78
C THR A 329 35.43 10.93 15.48
N SER A 330 36.42 10.09 15.09
CA SER A 330 36.30 9.24 13.89
C SER A 330 35.01 8.38 13.86
N LYS A 331 34.43 8.07 15.02
CA LYS A 331 33.15 7.37 15.17
C LYS A 331 31.93 8.18 14.71
N GLU A 332 31.96 9.51 14.78
CA GLU A 332 30.82 10.36 14.43
C GLU A 332 30.66 10.51 12.91
N LEU A 333 31.70 10.20 12.16
CA LEU A 333 31.71 10.25 10.69
C LEU A 333 31.21 8.96 10.03
N GLN A 334 31.03 7.88 10.78
CA GLN A 334 30.69 6.55 10.28
C GLN A 334 29.19 6.24 10.40
N VAL A 335 28.65 5.36 9.55
CA VAL A 335 27.27 4.89 9.64
C VAL A 335 27.08 4.14 10.96
N ARG A 336 26.22 4.66 11.82
CA ARG A 336 25.96 4.11 13.16
C ARG A 336 24.67 3.32 13.26
N ALA A 337 23.72 3.55 12.33
CA ALA A 337 22.48 2.79 12.32
C ALA A 337 22.03 2.52 10.87
N ILE A 338 21.42 1.36 10.66
CA ILE A 338 20.86 0.95 9.37
C ILE A 338 19.40 0.58 9.54
N LEU A 339 18.53 1.20 8.71
CA LEU A 339 17.17 0.78 8.50
C LEU A 339 17.11 -0.09 7.24
N LEU A 340 16.71 -1.35 7.39
CA LEU A 340 16.58 -2.31 6.31
C LEU A 340 15.11 -2.77 6.18
N ASP A 341 14.39 -2.19 5.23
CA ASP A 341 13.01 -2.55 4.89
C ASP A 341 12.96 -3.04 3.43
N PRO A 342 13.48 -4.25 3.16
CA PRO A 342 13.71 -4.73 1.81
C PRO A 342 12.42 -5.14 1.12
N SER A 343 12.49 -5.39 -0.19
CA SER A 343 11.38 -5.96 -0.94
C SER A 343 10.94 -7.30 -0.33
N CYS A 344 9.64 -7.45 -0.09
CA CYS A 344 9.02 -8.65 0.47
C CYS A 344 7.75 -9.03 -0.31
N SER A 345 7.11 -10.14 0.05
CA SER A 345 5.83 -10.58 -0.54
C SER A 345 4.73 -9.55 -0.36
N GLY A 346 4.76 -8.83 0.76
CA GLY A 346 3.74 -7.87 1.16
C GLY A 346 2.44 -8.54 1.58
N SER A 347 2.46 -9.81 1.94
CA SER A 347 1.28 -10.59 2.35
C SER A 347 0.53 -9.96 3.53
N GLY A 348 1.24 -9.29 4.43
CA GLY A 348 0.66 -8.56 5.56
C GLY A 348 -0.11 -7.28 5.19
N THR A 349 0.08 -6.75 3.98
CA THR A 349 -0.57 -5.53 3.47
C THR A 349 -1.52 -5.78 2.31
N ALA A 350 -1.82 -7.03 1.98
CA ALA A 350 -2.68 -7.41 0.86
C ALA A 350 -4.04 -6.68 0.90
N ALA A 351 -4.65 -6.54 2.07
CA ALA A 351 -5.88 -5.79 2.26
C ALA A 351 -5.75 -4.29 1.89
N ASN A 352 -4.59 -3.67 2.14
CA ASN A 352 -4.34 -2.27 1.79
C ASN A 352 -4.10 -2.09 0.28
N ARG A 353 -3.58 -3.12 -0.40
CA ARG A 353 -3.37 -3.16 -1.85
C ARG A 353 -4.59 -3.63 -2.62
N LEU A 354 -5.66 -4.03 -1.92
CA LEU A 354 -6.88 -4.61 -2.47
C LEU A 354 -6.67 -6.01 -3.09
N ASP A 355 -5.55 -6.67 -2.79
CA ASP A 355 -5.25 -8.02 -3.30
C ASP A 355 -6.28 -9.04 -2.78
N HIS A 356 -6.89 -8.76 -1.62
CA HIS A 356 -8.00 -9.56 -1.06
C HIS A 356 -9.25 -9.61 -1.96
N LEU A 357 -9.37 -8.69 -2.92
CA LEU A 357 -10.44 -8.71 -3.93
C LEU A 357 -10.14 -9.64 -5.11
N LEU A 358 -8.91 -10.17 -5.20
CA LEU A 358 -8.51 -11.02 -6.32
C LEU A 358 -9.04 -12.44 -6.15
N PRO A 359 -9.46 -13.11 -7.22
CA PRO A 359 -9.96 -14.48 -7.19
C PRO A 359 -9.01 -15.49 -6.52
N SER A 360 -7.69 -15.33 -6.70
CA SER A 360 -6.68 -16.20 -6.09
C SER A 360 -6.68 -16.15 -4.55
N HIS A 361 -7.15 -15.07 -3.94
CA HIS A 361 -7.27 -14.93 -2.49
C HIS A 361 -8.57 -15.50 -1.91
N THR A 362 -9.60 -15.68 -2.74
CA THR A 362 -10.90 -16.24 -2.33
C THR A 362 -10.99 -17.76 -2.49
N ALA A 363 -10.21 -18.33 -3.40
CA ALA A 363 -10.05 -19.77 -3.55
C ALA A 363 -9.09 -20.27 -2.45
N GLY A 364 -9.64 -20.95 -1.45
CA GLY A 364 -8.90 -21.46 -0.29
C GLY A 364 -7.57 -22.11 -0.67
N HIS A 365 -6.59 -21.94 0.20
CA HIS A 365 -5.17 -22.29 0.07
C HIS A 365 -4.89 -23.68 -0.55
N GLY A 366 -4.88 -23.75 -1.86
CA GLY A 366 -4.19 -24.83 -2.57
C GLY A 366 -2.68 -24.52 -2.54
N ALA A 367 -1.89 -25.46 -2.05
CA ALA A 367 -0.44 -25.34 -1.95
C ALA A 367 0.20 -24.97 -3.29
N ASP A 368 0.71 -23.74 -3.39
CA ASP A 368 1.23 -23.14 -4.60
C ASP A 368 2.73 -23.30 -4.72
N PHE A 369 3.20 -24.23 -5.54
CA PHE A 369 4.62 -24.38 -5.88
C PHE A 369 5.27 -23.08 -6.38
N ASN A 370 4.59 -22.28 -7.20
CA ASN A 370 5.13 -21.00 -7.71
C ASN A 370 5.16 -19.86 -6.68
N GLY A 371 4.27 -19.90 -5.70
CA GLY A 371 4.28 -18.96 -4.56
C GLY A 371 5.50 -19.18 -3.67
N SER A 372 5.84 -20.44 -3.42
CA SER A 372 6.99 -20.84 -2.60
C SER A 372 8.32 -20.43 -3.24
N GLU A 373 8.51 -20.60 -4.56
CA GLU A 373 9.76 -20.21 -5.24
C GLU A 373 10.01 -18.69 -5.17
N ARG A 374 8.95 -17.88 -5.32
CA ARG A 374 9.06 -16.43 -5.19
C ARG A 374 9.41 -16.02 -3.76
N LEU A 375 8.79 -16.63 -2.75
CA LEU A 375 9.09 -16.38 -1.34
C LEU A 375 10.53 -16.75 -1.03
N ASN A 376 11.02 -17.89 -1.51
CA ASN A 376 12.40 -18.32 -1.35
C ASN A 376 13.40 -17.32 -1.97
N LYS A 377 13.13 -16.80 -3.16
CA LYS A 377 13.96 -15.78 -3.82
C LYS A 377 14.00 -14.47 -3.01
N LEU A 378 12.86 -14.04 -2.47
CA LEU A 378 12.79 -12.85 -1.62
C LEU A 378 13.55 -13.05 -0.31
N ALA A 379 13.34 -14.18 0.36
CA ALA A 379 14.05 -14.52 1.60
C ALA A 379 15.57 -14.62 1.38
N ALA A 380 16.03 -15.21 0.26
CA ALA A 380 17.44 -15.25 -0.08
C ALA A 380 18.05 -13.86 -0.29
N PHE A 381 17.32 -12.93 -0.92
CA PHE A 381 17.74 -11.54 -1.04
C PHE A 381 17.77 -10.84 0.33
N GLN A 382 16.75 -11.04 1.14
CA GLN A 382 16.62 -10.45 2.48
C GLN A 382 17.76 -10.91 3.41
N LYS A 383 18.14 -12.20 3.35
CA LYS A 383 19.32 -12.73 4.08
C LYS A 383 20.60 -12.02 3.68
N LYS A 384 20.89 -11.91 2.37
CA LYS A 384 22.06 -11.19 1.87
C LYS A 384 22.08 -9.73 2.32
N ALA A 385 20.94 -9.06 2.26
CA ALA A 385 20.84 -7.66 2.64
C ALA A 385 21.03 -7.45 4.15
N LEU A 386 20.50 -8.35 4.99
CA LEU A 386 20.69 -8.27 6.44
C LEU A 386 22.13 -8.60 6.83
N GLU A 387 22.74 -9.62 6.25
CA GLU A 387 24.16 -9.96 6.45
C GLU A 387 25.05 -8.77 6.08
N HIS A 388 24.78 -8.15 4.93
CA HIS A 388 25.51 -6.98 4.48
C HIS A 388 25.34 -5.79 5.44
N ALA A 389 24.14 -5.54 5.95
CA ALA A 389 23.89 -4.47 6.93
C ALA A 389 24.67 -4.69 8.24
N LEU A 390 24.78 -5.95 8.70
CA LEU A 390 25.49 -6.31 9.91
C LEU A 390 27.02 -6.21 9.75
N SER A 391 27.56 -6.26 8.52
CA SER A 391 29.00 -6.20 8.25
C SER A 391 29.61 -4.80 8.37
N PHE A 392 28.79 -3.73 8.47
CA PHE A 392 29.29 -2.37 8.62
C PHE A 392 30.00 -2.18 9.97
N PRO A 393 31.27 -1.74 9.99
CA PRO A 393 32.13 -1.87 11.19
C PRO A 393 31.69 -0.95 12.35
N ALA A 394 31.13 0.22 12.07
CA ALA A 394 30.72 1.18 13.11
C ALA A 394 29.24 1.14 13.45
N VAL A 395 28.46 0.29 12.80
CA VAL A 395 27.03 0.18 13.03
C VAL A 395 26.75 -0.39 14.42
N GLU A 396 25.95 0.33 15.16
CA GLU A 396 25.51 -0.01 16.52
C GLU A 396 24.13 -0.65 16.53
N ARG A 397 23.27 -0.27 15.58
CA ARG A 397 21.87 -0.70 15.51
C ARG A 397 21.48 -1.00 14.07
N VAL A 398 20.84 -2.15 13.87
CA VAL A 398 20.20 -2.52 12.59
C VAL A 398 18.75 -2.88 12.87
N VAL A 399 17.80 -2.25 12.19
CA VAL A 399 16.41 -2.68 12.20
C VAL A 399 16.10 -3.36 10.87
N TYR A 400 15.65 -4.59 10.93
CA TYR A 400 15.11 -5.36 9.80
C TYR A 400 13.59 -5.39 9.90
N SER A 401 12.89 -5.11 8.81
CA SER A 401 11.44 -5.13 8.79
C SER A 401 10.88 -5.65 7.48
N THR A 402 9.71 -6.26 7.53
CA THR A 402 8.93 -6.66 6.36
C THR A 402 7.45 -6.32 6.56
N CYS A 403 6.73 -6.12 5.46
CA CYS A 403 5.27 -6.12 5.47
C CYS A 403 4.71 -7.50 5.08
N SER A 404 5.38 -8.57 5.49
CA SER A 404 5.00 -9.97 5.29
C SER A 404 4.53 -10.61 6.61
N ILE A 405 3.64 -11.60 6.48
CA ILE A 405 3.28 -12.51 7.59
C ILE A 405 3.96 -13.86 7.47
N ASP A 406 4.72 -14.08 6.41
CA ASP A 406 5.33 -15.37 6.10
C ASP A 406 6.59 -15.57 6.94
N GLN A 407 6.68 -16.70 7.63
CA GLN A 407 7.81 -17.07 8.50
C GLN A 407 9.14 -17.06 7.73
N ILE A 408 9.12 -17.55 6.49
CA ILE A 408 10.29 -17.67 5.62
C ILE A 408 10.98 -16.32 5.33
N GLU A 409 10.22 -15.22 5.31
CA GLU A 409 10.74 -13.86 5.11
C GLU A 409 11.08 -13.15 6.44
N ASN A 410 10.69 -13.72 7.56
CA ASN A 410 10.73 -13.12 8.89
C ASN A 410 11.67 -13.89 9.82
N GLU A 411 11.13 -14.80 10.61
CA GLU A 411 11.90 -15.56 11.61
C GLU A 411 13.02 -16.39 10.99
N ASP A 412 12.77 -17.06 9.85
CA ASP A 412 13.78 -17.90 9.20
C ASP A 412 14.98 -17.09 8.68
N VAL A 413 14.72 -15.84 8.21
CA VAL A 413 15.78 -14.89 7.85
C VAL A 413 16.63 -14.55 9.06
N VAL A 414 15.97 -14.14 10.16
CA VAL A 414 16.64 -13.74 11.39
C VAL A 414 17.42 -14.92 11.98
N GLN A 415 16.79 -16.07 12.15
CA GLN A 415 17.40 -17.28 12.71
C GLN A 415 18.67 -17.68 11.95
N SER A 416 18.60 -17.67 10.61
CA SER A 416 19.74 -18.06 9.77
C SER A 416 20.95 -17.16 9.91
N LEU A 417 20.77 -15.91 10.37
CA LEU A 417 21.83 -14.92 10.49
C LEU A 417 22.25 -14.63 11.93
N LEU A 418 21.62 -15.25 12.94
CA LEU A 418 22.03 -15.08 14.33
C LEU A 418 23.52 -15.43 14.58
N PRO A 419 24.08 -16.54 14.06
CA PRO A 419 25.50 -16.84 14.24
C PRO A 419 26.41 -15.74 13.67
N VAL A 420 26.08 -15.22 12.49
CA VAL A 420 26.81 -14.12 11.85
C VAL A 420 26.65 -12.82 12.64
N ALA A 421 25.45 -12.49 13.08
CA ALA A 421 25.19 -11.32 13.91
C ALA A 421 26.01 -11.35 15.20
N ILE A 422 26.07 -12.51 15.89
CA ILE A 422 26.87 -12.71 17.10
C ILE A 422 28.36 -12.53 16.80
N SER A 423 28.88 -13.06 15.68
CA SER A 423 30.29 -12.90 15.30
C SER A 423 30.66 -11.43 15.05
N TYR A 424 29.72 -10.61 14.60
CA TYR A 424 29.89 -9.15 14.48
C TYR A 424 29.57 -8.38 15.78
N GLY A 425 29.33 -9.07 16.89
CA GLY A 425 29.06 -8.49 18.21
C GLY A 425 27.62 -8.00 18.40
N PHE A 426 26.68 -8.36 17.54
CA PHE A 426 25.27 -8.02 17.68
C PHE A 426 24.50 -9.05 18.53
N GLN A 427 23.43 -8.57 19.12
CA GLN A 427 22.39 -9.39 19.76
C GLN A 427 21.01 -8.84 19.41
N LEU A 428 19.98 -9.67 19.50
CA LEU A 428 18.61 -9.23 19.38
C LEU A 428 18.22 -8.36 20.60
N ALA A 429 17.50 -7.28 20.32
CA ALA A 429 16.90 -6.44 21.34
C ALA A 429 15.37 -6.42 21.16
N THR A 430 14.64 -6.19 22.24
CA THR A 430 13.16 -6.16 22.22
C THR A 430 12.65 -4.78 21.91
N PRO A 431 12.24 -4.48 20.65
CA PRO A 431 11.59 -3.21 20.36
C PRO A 431 10.21 -3.20 21.01
N PHE A 432 9.81 -2.05 21.56
CA PHE A 432 8.51 -1.87 22.20
C PHE A 432 8.17 -2.98 23.21
N PRO A 433 8.81 -3.04 24.38
CA PRO A 433 8.60 -4.13 25.35
C PRO A 433 7.14 -4.33 25.77
N LYS A 434 6.32 -3.26 25.75
CA LYS A 434 4.88 -3.32 26.06
C LYS A 434 4.03 -3.91 24.93
N TRP A 435 4.59 -4.11 23.73
CA TRP A 435 3.86 -4.74 22.62
C TRP A 435 3.71 -6.24 22.89
N HIS A 436 2.49 -6.73 22.85
CA HIS A 436 2.14 -8.08 23.31
C HIS A 436 2.37 -9.20 22.28
N ARG A 437 2.51 -8.86 20.98
CA ARG A 437 2.75 -9.85 19.92
C ARG A 437 4.21 -9.94 19.54
N ARG A 438 4.77 -11.13 19.74
CA ARG A 438 6.18 -11.42 19.46
C ARG A 438 6.31 -12.33 18.23
N GLY A 439 7.55 -12.64 17.87
CA GLY A 439 7.87 -13.60 16.83
C GLY A 439 7.21 -14.96 17.05
N LEU A 440 7.12 -15.75 16.01
CA LEU A 440 6.69 -17.14 16.12
C LEU A 440 7.74 -17.93 16.93
N PRO A 441 7.34 -18.84 17.83
CA PRO A 441 8.26 -19.57 18.72
C PRO A 441 9.00 -20.68 17.97
N VAL A 442 9.83 -20.30 17.00
CA VAL A 442 10.56 -21.24 16.12
C VAL A 442 12.04 -21.35 16.46
N PHE A 443 12.57 -20.46 17.29
CA PHE A 443 13.94 -20.52 17.84
C PHE A 443 14.05 -19.69 19.14
N ASP A 444 15.07 -19.96 19.96
CA ASP A 444 15.36 -19.23 21.18
C ASP A 444 15.80 -17.79 20.86
N GLY A 445 15.08 -16.78 21.37
CA GLY A 445 15.26 -15.37 21.02
C GLY A 445 14.17 -14.81 20.10
N SER A 446 13.26 -15.65 19.58
CA SER A 446 12.13 -15.19 18.77
C SER A 446 11.16 -14.28 19.56
N GLU A 447 11.14 -14.37 20.90
CA GLU A 447 10.40 -13.48 21.80
C GLU A 447 10.87 -12.01 21.75
N HIS A 448 12.08 -11.75 21.26
CA HIS A 448 12.58 -10.39 21.02
C HIS A 448 12.02 -9.78 19.74
N LEU A 449 11.51 -10.60 18.80
CA LEU A 449 10.95 -10.12 17.55
C LEU A 449 9.55 -9.56 17.74
N LEU A 450 9.16 -8.63 16.89
CA LEU A 450 7.84 -8.03 16.94
C LEU A 450 7.04 -8.39 15.70
N ARG A 451 5.81 -8.85 15.91
CA ARG A 451 4.80 -9.06 14.85
C ARG A 451 3.57 -8.21 15.09
N THR A 452 2.93 -7.81 13.99
CA THR A 452 1.55 -7.32 13.99
C THR A 452 0.65 -8.29 13.23
N ASN A 453 -0.66 -8.28 13.53
CA ASN A 453 -1.63 -9.22 12.98
C ASN A 453 -2.62 -8.51 12.03
N ILE A 454 -2.91 -9.12 10.87
CA ILE A 454 -3.82 -8.55 9.86
C ILE A 454 -5.21 -8.27 10.44
N VAL A 455 -5.73 -9.14 11.31
CA VAL A 455 -7.09 -9.03 11.85
C VAL A 455 -7.14 -8.02 12.99
N LYS A 456 -6.28 -8.20 14.02
CA LYS A 456 -6.32 -7.39 15.25
C LYS A 456 -5.66 -6.02 15.08
N ASP A 457 -4.49 -5.98 14.41
CA ASP A 457 -3.71 -4.74 14.21
C ASP A 457 -3.93 -4.13 12.83
N LYS A 458 -4.81 -4.76 12.02
CA LYS A 458 -5.22 -4.34 10.67
C LYS A 458 -4.12 -4.35 9.59
N VAL A 459 -2.90 -4.70 9.96
CA VAL A 459 -1.73 -4.83 9.07
C VAL A 459 -0.83 -5.91 9.63
N GLY A 460 -0.40 -6.86 8.81
CA GLY A 460 0.66 -7.81 9.15
C GLY A 460 2.03 -7.16 8.88
N PHE A 461 2.89 -7.17 9.89
CA PHE A 461 4.22 -6.57 9.83
C PHE A 461 5.17 -7.32 10.75
N PHE A 462 6.47 -7.24 10.44
CA PHE A 462 7.53 -7.86 11.22
C PHE A 462 8.67 -6.87 11.47
N ILE A 463 9.25 -6.89 12.67
CA ILE A 463 10.39 -6.05 13.06
C ILE A 463 11.35 -6.87 13.91
N ALA A 464 12.63 -6.89 13.52
CA ALA A 464 13.76 -7.38 14.31
C ALA A 464 14.75 -6.25 14.52
N LEU A 465 15.21 -6.07 15.75
CA LEU A 465 16.20 -5.08 16.13
C LEU A 465 17.47 -5.78 16.59
N PHE A 466 18.59 -5.50 15.94
CA PHE A 466 19.94 -5.93 16.33
C PHE A 466 20.66 -4.74 16.94
N VAL A 467 21.34 -4.98 18.07
CA VAL A 467 22.10 -3.96 18.80
C VAL A 467 23.47 -4.54 19.19
N ARG A 468 24.55 -3.78 19.06
CA ARG A 468 25.86 -4.20 19.53
C ARG A 468 25.92 -4.31 21.06
N LYS A 469 26.61 -5.32 21.57
CA LYS A 469 26.67 -5.65 23.01
C LYS A 469 27.23 -4.52 23.88
N ASP A 470 28.20 -3.78 23.38
CA ASP A 470 28.86 -2.69 24.12
C ASP A 470 27.89 -1.52 24.46
N MET A 471 26.75 -1.42 23.74
CA MET A 471 25.74 -0.36 23.93
C MET A 471 24.62 -0.74 24.91
N VAL A 472 24.51 -2.02 25.29
CA VAL A 472 23.42 -2.48 26.19
C VAL A 472 23.61 -1.98 27.61
N ASN A 473 24.86 -1.74 28.04
CA ASN A 473 25.16 -1.24 29.37
C ASN A 473 24.78 0.24 29.57
N ASP A 474 24.81 1.06 28.51
CA ASP A 474 24.37 2.46 28.54
C ASP A 474 22.85 2.61 28.64
N CYS A 475 22.07 1.71 28.02
CA CYS A 475 20.61 1.74 28.12
C CYS A 475 20.11 1.39 29.54
N LYS A 476 20.80 0.49 30.27
CA LYS A 476 20.43 0.15 31.64
C LYS A 476 20.72 1.30 32.62
N LYS A 477 21.80 2.08 32.39
CA LYS A 477 22.10 3.28 33.20
C LYS A 477 21.07 4.39 33.01
N LEU A 478 20.64 4.66 31.79
CA LEU A 478 19.63 5.70 31.48
C LEU A 478 18.22 5.38 32.01
N THR A 479 17.90 4.11 32.22
CA THR A 479 16.61 3.70 32.79
C THR A 479 16.60 3.87 34.32
N ILE A 480 17.74 3.76 34.99
CA ILE A 480 17.89 3.94 36.44
C ILE A 480 17.84 5.44 36.81
N GLU A 481 18.43 6.31 35.98
CA GLU A 481 18.44 7.77 36.22
C GLU A 481 17.08 8.47 35.95
N ARG A 482 16.09 7.78 35.37
CA ARG A 482 14.71 8.32 35.19
C ARG A 482 13.73 7.88 36.29
N HIS A 483 14.17 7.09 37.26
CA HIS A 483 13.37 6.60 38.36
C HIS A 483 13.95 6.99 39.75
N THR A 484 14.96 7.83 39.77
CA THR A 484 15.44 8.59 40.90
C THR A 484 15.19 10.09 40.66
#